data_2b075549ac5068494020c163cf0c687e
#
_entry.id   2b075549ac5068494020c163cf0c687e
#
_cell.length_a   1.000
_cell.length_b   1.000
_cell.length_c   1.000
_cell.angle_alpha   90.00
_cell.angle_beta   90.00
_cell.angle_gamma   90.00
#
_symmetry.space_group_name_H-M   'P 1'
#
loop_
_entity.id
_entity.type
_entity.pdbx_description
1 polymer ?
#
loop_
_entity_poly.entity_id
_entity_poly.type
_entity_poly.pdbx_seq_one_letter_code
_entity_poly.pdbx_strand_id
1 'polypeptide(L)'
;MTVYDFAIVGAGIAGASLAAELSAGGARVLLLEGEERPGYHATGRSAAFWEECYGGPEIVPLTLASGPFLRDNGFLRQRGALYIAREGDEELVTQFMRRFVPTGASIQHMGRADIQKKLPGVRRVWSDAIWEPVCADIDVAALHSHYLALAREGGTRLECRARVVDLDRGQGEWTIAVAGGETFRAAVVVNAAGAWADELARIAGAKPAGIVPYRRTVAQVRVDPPVDEDLPLVLDIRGRFYFKPESGRLWLSPHDEEPSEPCDAAPEELAVAEAIARLEEVVDWKVMAVEHKWAGLRSFTADRRPVYGYDPETAGFAWFAGQGGFGIQTAPAAARLARQLLLDEERDAMTGHLDAELYSPARLA
;
A
#
# COMPACT_ATOMS: atom_id res chain seq x y z
N MET A 1 14.64 30.62 12.74
CA MET A 1 14.17 29.54 11.85
C MET A 1 13.07 28.81 12.60
N THR A 2 11.94 28.51 11.97
CA THR A 2 10.83 27.79 12.62
C THR A 2 11.27 26.37 12.94
N VAL A 3 11.02 25.88 14.14
CA VAL A 3 11.22 24.49 14.51
C VAL A 3 9.87 23.78 14.41
N TYR A 4 9.80 22.71 13.63
CA TYR A 4 8.62 21.87 13.51
C TYR A 4 8.63 20.81 14.62
N ASP A 5 7.44 20.37 15.02
CA ASP A 5 7.34 19.25 15.96
C ASP A 5 7.70 17.95 15.25
N PHE A 6 7.22 17.81 13.99
CA PHE A 6 7.54 16.67 13.11
C PHE A 6 7.93 17.12 11.72
N ALA A 7 9.00 16.53 11.18
CA ALA A 7 9.32 16.55 9.77
C ALA A 7 9.12 15.13 9.20
N ILE A 8 8.14 14.98 8.30
CA ILE A 8 7.83 13.72 7.63
C ILE A 8 8.52 13.71 6.29
N VAL A 9 9.31 12.67 6.00
CA VAL A 9 10.04 12.51 4.73
C VAL A 9 9.33 11.52 3.84
N GLY A 10 8.83 12.01 2.70
CA GLY A 10 8.00 11.31 1.73
C GLY A 10 6.53 11.71 1.80
N ALA A 11 5.97 12.24 0.70
CA ALA A 11 4.58 12.66 0.59
C ALA A 11 3.72 11.70 -0.27
N GLY A 12 4.02 10.42 -0.24
CA GLY A 12 3.11 9.36 -0.66
C GLY A 12 1.93 9.23 0.30
N ILE A 13 1.07 8.21 0.09
CA ILE A 13 -0.11 7.99 0.94
C ILE A 13 0.26 7.89 2.43
N ALA A 14 1.39 7.26 2.76
CA ALA A 14 1.88 7.14 4.13
C ALA A 14 2.12 8.53 4.76
N GLY A 15 3.04 9.32 4.19
CA GLY A 15 3.37 10.62 4.76
C GLY A 15 2.21 11.62 4.71
N ALA A 16 1.39 11.61 3.65
CA ALA A 16 0.23 12.48 3.54
C ALA A 16 -0.84 12.18 4.61
N SER A 17 -1.16 10.90 4.83
CA SER A 17 -2.12 10.49 5.85
C SER A 17 -1.61 10.78 7.27
N LEU A 18 -0.35 10.51 7.55
CA LEU A 18 0.24 10.81 8.85
C LEU A 18 0.35 12.32 9.10
N ALA A 19 0.70 13.12 8.08
CA ALA A 19 0.73 14.57 8.20
C ALA A 19 -0.65 15.15 8.55
N ALA A 20 -1.70 14.65 7.93
CA ALA A 20 -3.07 15.02 8.23
C ALA A 20 -3.43 14.68 9.70
N GLU A 21 -3.12 13.48 10.15
CA GLU A 21 -3.40 13.04 11.51
C GLU A 21 -2.60 13.82 12.56
N LEU A 22 -1.32 14.04 12.38
CA LEU A 22 -0.49 14.80 13.32
C LEU A 22 -0.90 16.27 13.39
N SER A 23 -1.18 16.91 12.26
CA SER A 23 -1.64 18.30 12.24
C SER A 23 -3.02 18.47 12.85
N ALA A 24 -3.93 17.51 12.67
CA ALA A 24 -5.21 17.47 13.38
C ALA A 24 -5.06 17.33 14.91
N GLY A 25 -3.95 16.69 15.37
CA GLY A 25 -3.54 16.65 16.77
C GLY A 25 -2.89 17.96 17.27
N GLY A 26 -2.80 18.99 16.44
CA GLY A 26 -2.22 20.29 16.80
C GLY A 26 -0.71 20.40 16.65
N ALA A 27 -0.03 19.37 16.12
CA ALA A 27 1.40 19.41 15.86
C ALA A 27 1.75 20.29 14.65
N ARG A 28 2.86 21.00 14.72
CA ARG A 28 3.45 21.73 13.59
C ARG A 28 4.20 20.74 12.69
N VAL A 29 3.68 20.47 11.52
CA VAL A 29 4.22 19.46 10.61
C VAL A 29 4.87 20.08 9.40
N LEU A 30 6.06 19.58 9.05
CA LEU A 30 6.72 19.76 7.76
C LEU A 30 6.65 18.45 6.99
N LEU A 31 6.14 18.48 5.76
CA LEU A 31 6.08 17.32 4.86
C LEU A 31 7.04 17.55 3.70
N LEU A 32 8.06 16.71 3.57
CA LEU A 32 9.12 16.83 2.56
C LEU A 32 8.92 15.77 1.47
N GLU A 33 8.91 16.21 0.20
CA GLU A 33 8.82 15.33 -0.97
C GLU A 33 10.01 15.56 -1.90
N GLY A 34 10.66 14.48 -2.30
CA GLY A 34 11.82 14.55 -3.21
C GLY A 34 11.46 14.90 -4.64
N GLU A 35 10.26 14.54 -5.07
CA GLU A 35 9.77 14.75 -6.43
C GLU A 35 9.09 16.11 -6.61
N GLU A 36 8.73 16.43 -7.86
CA GLU A 36 8.00 17.68 -8.18
C GLU A 36 6.59 17.71 -7.60
N ARG A 37 6.00 16.54 -7.37
CA ARG A 37 4.62 16.38 -6.88
C ARG A 37 4.50 15.18 -5.94
N PRO A 38 3.63 15.29 -4.92
CA PRO A 38 3.35 14.18 -4.01
C PRO A 38 2.77 12.96 -4.73
N GLY A 39 3.08 11.77 -4.21
CA GLY A 39 2.50 10.53 -4.70
C GLY A 39 3.04 10.01 -6.02
N TYR A 40 4.17 10.51 -6.51
CA TYR A 40 4.73 10.17 -7.83
C TYR A 40 5.08 8.68 -7.98
N HIS A 41 5.62 8.06 -6.95
CA HIS A 41 6.07 6.65 -6.98
C HIS A 41 4.94 5.66 -6.63
N ALA A 42 5.11 4.82 -5.62
CA ALA A 42 4.21 3.71 -5.28
C ALA A 42 2.73 4.09 -5.21
N THR A 43 2.40 5.26 -4.65
CA THR A 43 1.02 5.75 -4.51
C THR A 43 0.35 5.95 -5.86
N GLY A 44 0.98 6.69 -6.76
CA GLY A 44 0.42 7.00 -8.09
C GLY A 44 0.48 5.84 -9.09
N ARG A 45 1.12 4.73 -8.72
CA ARG A 45 1.28 3.53 -9.56
C ARG A 45 0.50 2.33 -9.07
N SER A 46 -0.32 2.53 -8.03
CA SER A 46 -1.07 1.45 -7.43
C SER A 46 -2.32 1.10 -8.25
N ALA A 47 -2.59 -0.19 -8.36
CA ALA A 47 -3.87 -0.70 -8.85
C ALA A 47 -4.95 -0.75 -7.75
N ALA A 48 -4.68 -0.22 -6.62
CA ALA A 48 -5.30 -0.24 -5.31
C ALA A 48 -6.71 -0.84 -5.17
N PHE A 49 -6.77 -1.79 -4.28
CA PHE A 49 -8.03 -2.40 -3.81
C PHE A 49 -8.11 -2.25 -2.30
N TRP A 50 -9.32 -2.20 -1.77
CA TRP A 50 -9.63 -2.53 -0.40
C TRP A 50 -10.06 -4.00 -0.39
N GLU A 51 -9.17 -4.87 0.04
CA GLU A 51 -9.31 -6.32 0.00
C GLU A 51 -8.88 -6.87 1.35
N GLU A 52 -9.81 -7.52 2.06
CA GLU A 52 -9.65 -7.86 3.47
C GLU A 52 -8.54 -8.89 3.71
N CYS A 53 -8.33 -9.81 2.77
CA CYS A 53 -7.32 -10.86 2.90
C CYS A 53 -5.91 -10.44 2.46
N TYR A 54 -5.76 -9.27 1.85
CA TYR A 54 -4.48 -8.83 1.31
C TYR A 54 -3.49 -8.41 2.41
N GLY A 55 -2.29 -8.92 2.30
CA GLY A 55 -1.21 -8.67 3.26
C GLY A 55 -1.08 -9.73 4.36
N GLY A 56 -2.07 -10.60 4.50
CA GLY A 56 -2.05 -11.67 5.51
C GLY A 56 -2.81 -11.33 6.78
N PRO A 57 -3.00 -12.32 7.67
CA PRO A 57 -3.82 -12.18 8.88
C PRO A 57 -3.42 -11.02 9.80
N GLU A 58 -2.15 -10.70 9.88
CA GLU A 58 -1.64 -9.61 10.72
C GLU A 58 -1.98 -8.21 10.16
N ILE A 59 -2.36 -8.13 8.87
CA ILE A 59 -2.76 -6.89 8.20
C ILE A 59 -4.28 -6.70 8.20
N VAL A 60 -5.03 -7.81 8.25
CA VAL A 60 -6.51 -7.78 8.27
C VAL A 60 -7.06 -6.77 9.29
N PRO A 61 -6.59 -6.71 10.56
CA PRO A 61 -7.11 -5.75 11.53
C PRO A 61 -6.97 -4.29 11.08
N LEU A 62 -5.84 -3.90 10.48
CA LEU A 62 -5.65 -2.55 9.93
C LEU A 62 -6.59 -2.28 8.75
N THR A 63 -6.78 -3.27 7.87
CA THR A 63 -7.69 -3.18 6.73
C THR A 63 -9.14 -3.01 7.18
N LEU A 64 -9.60 -3.85 8.11
CA LEU A 64 -10.96 -3.78 8.65
C LEU A 64 -11.21 -2.45 9.39
N ALA A 65 -10.25 -1.98 10.19
CA ALA A 65 -10.34 -0.70 10.88
C ALA A 65 -10.41 0.49 9.92
N SER A 66 -9.78 0.39 8.76
CA SER A 66 -9.77 1.44 7.73
C SER A 66 -11.05 1.48 6.88
N GLY A 67 -11.74 0.36 6.76
CA GLY A 67 -12.90 0.19 5.86
C GLY A 67 -14.03 1.21 6.08
N PRO A 68 -14.50 1.45 7.31
CA PRO A 68 -15.52 2.45 7.57
C PRO A 68 -15.15 3.85 7.06
N PHE A 69 -13.94 4.32 7.37
CA PHE A 69 -13.48 5.63 6.90
C PHE A 69 -13.49 5.72 5.37
N LEU A 70 -12.94 4.72 4.70
CA LEU A 70 -12.87 4.71 3.23
C LEU A 70 -14.25 4.68 2.59
N ARG A 71 -15.18 3.93 3.16
CA ARG A 71 -16.55 3.79 2.67
C ARG A 71 -17.37 5.06 2.90
N ASP A 72 -17.35 5.59 4.13
CA ASP A 72 -18.16 6.72 4.55
C ASP A 72 -17.76 8.03 3.84
N ASN A 73 -16.49 8.13 3.42
CA ASN A 73 -15.98 9.25 2.62
C ASN A 73 -16.06 9.02 1.10
N GLY A 74 -16.66 7.92 0.65
CA GLY A 74 -16.91 7.66 -0.78
C GLY A 74 -15.66 7.27 -1.58
N PHE A 75 -14.60 6.78 -0.94
CA PHE A 75 -13.37 6.35 -1.65
C PHE A 75 -13.46 4.93 -2.20
N LEU A 76 -14.50 4.15 -1.86
CA LEU A 76 -14.67 2.77 -2.28
C LEU A 76 -15.76 2.63 -3.33
N ARG A 77 -15.44 1.93 -4.42
CA ARG A 77 -16.41 1.39 -5.38
C ARG A 77 -16.41 -0.13 -5.24
N GLN A 78 -17.50 -0.70 -4.71
CA GLN A 78 -17.61 -2.15 -4.51
C GLN A 78 -17.49 -2.91 -5.83
N ARG A 79 -16.70 -3.99 -5.82
CA ARG A 79 -16.44 -4.84 -6.98
C ARG A 79 -16.57 -6.33 -6.64
N GLY A 80 -16.07 -6.72 -5.48
CA GLY A 80 -15.83 -8.10 -5.08
C GLY A 80 -14.50 -8.64 -5.62
N ALA A 81 -13.97 -9.66 -4.95
CA ALA A 81 -12.76 -10.38 -5.38
C ALA A 81 -13.01 -11.88 -5.48
N LEU A 82 -12.43 -12.50 -6.51
CA LEU A 82 -12.54 -13.93 -6.79
C LEU A 82 -11.13 -14.54 -6.83
N TYR A 83 -10.76 -15.25 -5.77
CA TYR A 83 -9.53 -16.06 -5.74
C TYR A 83 -9.82 -17.41 -6.40
N ILE A 84 -9.38 -17.57 -7.64
CA ILE A 84 -9.63 -18.78 -8.41
C ILE A 84 -8.58 -19.86 -8.15
N ALA A 85 -9.02 -21.09 -8.13
CA ALA A 85 -8.21 -22.28 -7.91
C ALA A 85 -8.45 -23.31 -9.01
N ARG A 86 -7.40 -24.04 -9.38
CA ARG A 86 -7.47 -25.13 -10.38
C ARG A 86 -7.94 -26.41 -9.72
N GLU A 87 -8.39 -27.33 -10.51
CA GLU A 87 -8.50 -28.74 -10.13
C GLU A 87 -7.16 -29.23 -9.56
N GLY A 88 -7.20 -29.78 -8.33
CA GLY A 88 -6.03 -30.17 -7.55
C GLY A 88 -5.51 -29.11 -6.57
N ASP A 89 -6.14 -27.94 -6.47
CA ASP A 89 -5.80 -26.86 -5.53
C ASP A 89 -6.71 -26.83 -4.28
N GLU A 90 -7.52 -27.85 -4.03
CA GLU A 90 -8.53 -27.89 -2.96
C GLU A 90 -7.90 -27.69 -1.57
N GLU A 91 -6.67 -28.17 -1.37
CA GLU A 91 -5.95 -27.95 -0.12
C GLU A 91 -5.55 -26.48 0.06
N LEU A 92 -5.19 -25.75 -1.01
CA LEU A 92 -4.89 -24.32 -0.94
C LEU A 92 -6.16 -23.52 -0.57
N VAL A 93 -7.30 -23.88 -1.13
CA VAL A 93 -8.59 -23.27 -0.77
C VAL A 93 -8.89 -23.50 0.70
N THR A 94 -8.72 -24.74 1.18
CA THR A 94 -8.91 -25.10 2.58
C THR A 94 -7.97 -24.32 3.51
N GLN A 95 -6.70 -24.23 3.17
CA GLN A 95 -5.70 -23.48 3.94
C GLN A 95 -6.02 -21.98 3.97
N PHE A 96 -6.44 -21.40 2.85
CA PHE A 96 -6.86 -20.01 2.79
C PHE A 96 -8.05 -19.75 3.73
N MET A 97 -9.09 -20.57 3.65
CA MET A 97 -10.25 -20.47 4.54
C MET A 97 -9.85 -20.58 6.02
N ARG A 98 -9.03 -21.57 6.37
CA ARG A 98 -8.53 -21.74 7.75
C ARG A 98 -7.73 -20.54 8.24
N ARG A 99 -6.98 -19.90 7.35
CA ARG A 99 -6.12 -18.76 7.67
C ARG A 99 -6.94 -17.49 7.89
N PHE A 100 -7.96 -17.23 7.07
CA PHE A 100 -8.64 -15.94 7.06
C PHE A 100 -10.00 -15.90 7.73
N VAL A 101 -10.76 -16.99 7.79
CA VAL A 101 -12.06 -17.02 8.51
C VAL A 101 -11.94 -16.54 9.97
N PRO A 102 -10.90 -16.93 10.75
CA PRO A 102 -10.76 -16.46 12.12
C PRO A 102 -10.47 -14.96 12.26
N THR A 103 -10.05 -14.29 11.21
CA THR A 103 -9.71 -12.85 11.23
C THR A 103 -10.94 -11.95 11.13
N GLY A 104 -12.11 -12.51 10.81
CA GLY A 104 -13.33 -11.75 10.54
C GLY A 104 -13.47 -11.29 9.08
N ALA A 105 -12.56 -11.69 8.18
CA ALA A 105 -12.68 -11.41 6.76
C ALA A 105 -13.96 -12.03 6.15
N SER A 106 -14.62 -11.28 5.29
CA SER A 106 -15.91 -11.64 4.66
C SER A 106 -15.68 -12.51 3.42
N ILE A 107 -15.36 -13.78 3.62
CA ILE A 107 -15.04 -14.72 2.54
C ILE A 107 -15.97 -15.93 2.53
N GLN A 108 -16.22 -16.47 1.34
CA GLN A 108 -17.01 -17.67 1.15
C GLN A 108 -16.47 -18.55 0.02
N HIS A 109 -16.64 -19.84 0.15
CA HIS A 109 -16.28 -20.81 -0.88
C HIS A 109 -17.28 -20.78 -2.03
N MET A 110 -16.77 -20.90 -3.28
CA MET A 110 -17.57 -20.99 -4.50
C MET A 110 -17.09 -22.11 -5.40
N GLY A 111 -18.04 -22.86 -5.95
CA GLY A 111 -17.75 -23.87 -6.96
C GLY A 111 -17.88 -23.36 -8.39
N ARG A 112 -17.55 -24.24 -9.34
CA ARG A 112 -17.47 -23.96 -10.78
C ARG A 112 -18.66 -23.18 -11.36
N ALA A 113 -19.89 -23.53 -10.98
CA ALA A 113 -21.11 -22.91 -11.55
C ALA A 113 -21.19 -21.41 -11.22
N ASP A 114 -20.74 -21.01 -10.03
CA ASP A 114 -20.77 -19.61 -9.59
C ASP A 114 -19.57 -18.82 -10.13
N ILE A 115 -18.41 -19.46 -10.26
CA ILE A 115 -17.25 -18.89 -10.95
C ILE A 115 -17.64 -18.49 -12.39
N GLN A 116 -18.32 -19.39 -13.12
CA GLN A 116 -18.68 -19.18 -14.51
C GLN A 116 -19.67 -18.00 -14.69
N LYS A 117 -20.53 -17.75 -13.70
CA LYS A 117 -21.43 -16.59 -13.70
C LYS A 117 -20.67 -15.27 -13.49
N LYS A 118 -19.65 -15.29 -12.64
CA LYS A 118 -18.85 -14.10 -12.27
C LYS A 118 -17.71 -13.81 -13.25
N LEU A 119 -17.22 -14.85 -13.93
CA LEU A 119 -16.11 -14.76 -14.88
C LEU A 119 -16.49 -15.50 -16.16
N PRO A 120 -17.22 -14.84 -17.08
CA PRO A 120 -17.54 -15.42 -18.39
C PRO A 120 -16.27 -15.76 -19.16
N GLY A 121 -16.26 -16.90 -19.86
CA GLY A 121 -15.10 -17.37 -20.62
C GLY A 121 -14.03 -18.09 -19.78
N VAL A 122 -14.25 -18.27 -18.47
CA VAL A 122 -13.30 -18.99 -17.63
C VAL A 122 -13.14 -20.45 -18.08
N ARG A 123 -11.89 -20.89 -18.26
CA ARG A 123 -11.56 -22.26 -18.71
C ARG A 123 -11.93 -23.30 -17.66
N ARG A 124 -12.24 -24.53 -18.11
CA ARG A 124 -12.76 -25.61 -17.26
C ARG A 124 -11.86 -26.02 -16.09
N VAL A 125 -10.57 -25.90 -16.26
CA VAL A 125 -9.58 -26.26 -15.23
C VAL A 125 -9.68 -25.41 -13.96
N TRP A 126 -10.29 -24.22 -14.03
CA TRP A 126 -10.56 -23.37 -12.88
C TRP A 126 -11.93 -23.74 -12.30
N SER A 127 -11.93 -24.64 -11.33
CA SER A 127 -13.12 -25.32 -10.81
C SER A 127 -13.54 -24.89 -9.43
N ASP A 128 -12.68 -24.19 -8.70
CA ASP A 128 -12.88 -23.81 -7.32
C ASP A 128 -12.49 -22.35 -7.07
N ALA A 129 -13.08 -21.70 -6.07
CA ALA A 129 -12.73 -20.32 -5.73
C ALA A 129 -13.12 -19.92 -4.31
N ILE A 130 -12.51 -18.82 -3.85
CA ILE A 130 -12.97 -18.05 -2.70
C ILE A 130 -13.49 -16.72 -3.20
N TRP A 131 -14.66 -16.35 -2.74
CA TRP A 131 -15.32 -15.09 -3.04
C TRP A 131 -15.28 -14.16 -1.83
N GLU A 132 -14.77 -12.95 -2.03
CA GLU A 132 -14.80 -11.82 -1.10
C GLU A 132 -15.77 -10.76 -1.63
N PRO A 133 -17.02 -10.71 -1.15
CA PRO A 133 -18.06 -9.83 -1.69
C PRO A 133 -17.80 -8.34 -1.42
N VAL A 134 -17.04 -8.03 -0.39
CA VAL A 134 -16.83 -6.66 0.12
C VAL A 134 -15.63 -5.96 -0.50
N CYS A 135 -14.79 -6.68 -1.24
CA CYS A 135 -13.66 -6.08 -1.95
C CYS A 135 -14.12 -4.93 -2.85
N ALA A 136 -13.34 -3.86 -2.88
CA ALA A 136 -13.67 -2.63 -3.60
C ALA A 136 -12.44 -2.03 -4.28
N ASP A 137 -12.64 -1.30 -5.38
CA ASP A 137 -11.62 -0.39 -5.90
C ASP A 137 -11.50 0.82 -4.97
N ILE A 138 -10.28 1.33 -4.79
CA ILE A 138 -10.02 2.57 -4.06
C ILE A 138 -9.73 3.68 -5.07
N ASP A 139 -10.43 4.82 -4.94
CA ASP A 139 -10.01 6.05 -5.62
C ASP A 139 -8.78 6.62 -4.93
N VAL A 140 -7.61 6.18 -5.39
CA VAL A 140 -6.31 6.56 -4.83
C VAL A 140 -6.05 8.05 -4.94
N ALA A 141 -6.42 8.66 -6.07
CA ALA A 141 -6.17 10.07 -6.33
C ALA A 141 -7.03 10.94 -5.40
N ALA A 142 -8.31 10.61 -5.24
CA ALA A 142 -9.19 11.31 -4.32
C ALA A 142 -8.74 11.14 -2.86
N LEU A 143 -8.42 9.91 -2.43
CA LEU A 143 -7.97 9.64 -1.05
C LEU A 143 -6.67 10.38 -0.72
N HIS A 144 -5.67 10.33 -1.60
CA HIS A 144 -4.39 11.01 -1.40
C HIS A 144 -4.57 12.54 -1.37
N SER A 145 -5.35 13.08 -2.31
CA SER A 145 -5.68 14.51 -2.34
C SER A 145 -6.44 14.97 -1.09
N HIS A 146 -7.34 14.14 -0.58
CA HIS A 146 -8.06 14.38 0.67
C HIS A 146 -7.10 14.54 1.85
N TYR A 147 -6.14 13.62 2.02
CA TYR A 147 -5.16 13.73 3.10
C TYR A 147 -4.25 14.96 2.96
N LEU A 148 -3.80 15.28 1.74
CA LEU A 148 -3.03 16.50 1.51
C LEU A 148 -3.83 17.77 1.81
N ALA A 149 -5.13 17.78 1.53
CA ALA A 149 -6.02 18.89 1.88
C ALA A 149 -6.17 19.03 3.40
N LEU A 150 -6.46 17.94 4.11
CA LEU A 150 -6.55 17.93 5.57
C LEU A 150 -5.23 18.36 6.23
N ALA A 151 -4.10 17.87 5.75
CA ALA A 151 -2.79 18.28 6.25
C ALA A 151 -2.57 19.78 6.09
N ARG A 152 -2.90 20.33 4.92
CA ARG A 152 -2.81 21.78 4.65
C ARG A 152 -3.75 22.60 5.54
N GLU A 153 -4.99 22.15 5.73
CA GLU A 153 -5.97 22.79 6.63
C GLU A 153 -5.49 22.78 8.08
N GLY A 154 -4.80 21.71 8.51
CA GLY A 154 -4.14 21.61 9.81
C GLY A 154 -2.83 22.42 9.91
N GLY A 155 -2.44 23.16 8.87
CA GLY A 155 -1.24 24.02 8.89
C GLY A 155 0.07 23.30 8.51
N THR A 156 0.02 22.09 7.97
CA THR A 156 1.22 21.40 7.46
C THR A 156 1.83 22.19 6.31
N ARG A 157 3.15 22.42 6.40
CA ARG A 157 3.96 22.94 5.29
C ARG A 157 4.42 21.77 4.42
N LEU A 158 4.04 21.77 3.14
CA LEU A 158 4.52 20.83 2.14
C LEU A 158 5.62 21.48 1.30
N GLU A 159 6.77 20.80 1.17
CA GLU A 159 7.86 21.16 0.28
C GLU A 159 8.14 20.03 -0.69
N CYS A 160 7.98 20.31 -1.99
CA CYS A 160 8.38 19.42 -3.09
C CYS A 160 9.77 19.76 -3.60
N ARG A 161 10.40 18.84 -4.36
CA ARG A 161 11.81 18.93 -4.78
C ARG A 161 12.76 19.08 -3.58
N ALA A 162 12.35 18.60 -2.43
CA ALA A 162 13.03 18.68 -1.14
C ALA A 162 13.60 17.32 -0.74
N ARG A 163 14.39 16.70 -1.61
CA ARG A 163 15.07 15.43 -1.31
C ARG A 163 16.04 15.64 -0.14
N VAL A 164 15.84 14.96 0.95
CA VAL A 164 16.72 14.98 2.11
C VAL A 164 18.06 14.37 1.73
N VAL A 165 19.15 15.09 2.02
CA VAL A 165 20.52 14.68 1.69
C VAL A 165 21.39 14.54 2.94
N ASP A 166 21.00 15.19 4.04
CA ASP A 166 21.71 15.10 5.31
C ASP A 166 20.76 15.33 6.49
N LEU A 167 21.02 14.65 7.58
CA LEU A 167 20.29 14.75 8.85
C LEU A 167 21.31 14.79 10.00
N ASP A 168 21.39 15.95 10.66
CA ASP A 168 22.26 16.12 11.84
C ASP A 168 21.40 16.42 13.08
N ARG A 169 21.66 15.69 14.16
CA ARG A 169 20.95 15.88 15.42
C ARG A 169 21.82 16.57 16.46
N GLY A 170 21.55 17.86 16.68
CA GLY A 170 22.21 18.67 17.69
C GLY A 170 21.23 19.28 18.69
N GLN A 171 21.59 19.30 20.00
CA GLN A 171 20.80 19.95 21.05
C GLN A 171 19.33 19.49 21.15
N GLY A 172 19.05 18.22 20.77
CA GLY A 172 17.70 17.64 20.86
C GLY A 172 16.80 17.82 19.64
N GLU A 173 17.26 18.55 18.62
CA GLU A 173 16.53 18.79 17.38
C GLU A 173 17.33 18.31 16.17
N TRP A 174 16.63 17.99 15.10
CA TRP A 174 17.22 17.65 13.81
C TRP A 174 17.40 18.91 12.95
N THR A 175 18.56 19.04 12.34
CA THR A 175 18.80 19.90 11.18
C THR A 175 18.71 19.04 9.94
N ILE A 176 17.82 19.41 9.01
CA ILE A 176 17.46 18.63 7.85
C ILE A 176 17.93 19.41 6.63
N ALA A 177 18.96 18.93 5.94
CA ALA A 177 19.41 19.51 4.70
C ALA A 177 18.75 18.83 3.50
N VAL A 178 18.23 19.63 2.56
CA VAL A 178 17.64 19.12 1.33
C VAL A 178 18.48 19.49 0.10
N ALA A 179 18.32 18.74 -0.96
CA ALA A 179 18.91 19.06 -2.24
C ALA A 179 18.50 20.49 -2.67
N GLY A 180 19.49 21.31 -3.09
CA GLY A 180 19.25 22.74 -3.35
C GLY A 180 19.72 23.67 -2.26
N GLY A 181 20.13 23.14 -1.08
CA GLY A 181 20.82 23.87 -0.04
C GLY A 181 19.93 24.52 1.02
N GLU A 182 18.60 24.36 0.95
CA GLU A 182 17.71 24.78 2.02
C GLU A 182 17.82 23.84 3.22
N THR A 183 17.60 24.37 4.42
CA THR A 183 17.65 23.63 5.66
C THR A 183 16.40 23.87 6.51
N PHE A 184 15.93 22.83 7.20
CA PHE A 184 14.80 22.89 8.11
C PHE A 184 15.22 22.35 9.49
N ARG A 185 14.38 22.59 10.51
CA ARG A 185 14.59 22.07 11.85
C ARG A 185 13.32 21.40 12.37
N ALA A 186 13.46 20.24 13.00
CA ALA A 186 12.34 19.53 13.63
C ALA A 186 12.79 18.80 14.90
N ALA A 187 11.88 18.63 15.85
CA ALA A 187 12.13 17.82 17.04
C ALA A 187 12.19 16.33 16.69
N VAL A 188 11.32 15.88 15.77
CA VAL A 188 11.22 14.50 15.31
C VAL A 188 11.27 14.44 13.78
N VAL A 189 12.08 13.51 13.25
CA VAL A 189 12.04 13.12 11.83
C VAL A 189 11.27 11.81 11.72
N VAL A 190 10.24 11.79 10.86
CA VAL A 190 9.46 10.59 10.56
C VAL A 190 9.81 10.08 9.17
N ASN A 191 10.26 8.84 9.11
CA ASN A 191 10.63 8.16 7.88
C ASN A 191 9.40 7.53 7.22
N ALA A 192 8.84 8.22 6.21
CA ALA A 192 7.77 7.75 5.34
C ALA A 192 8.25 7.63 3.88
N ALA A 193 9.56 7.41 3.68
CA ALA A 193 10.24 7.49 2.40
C ALA A 193 10.04 6.26 1.49
N GLY A 194 9.11 5.35 1.82
CA GLY A 194 8.75 4.21 0.97
C GLY A 194 9.95 3.32 0.63
N ALA A 195 10.30 3.23 -0.65
CA ALA A 195 11.43 2.44 -1.10
C ALA A 195 12.79 2.96 -0.59
N TRP A 196 12.90 4.26 -0.31
CA TRP A 196 14.12 4.91 0.19
C TRP A 196 14.23 4.93 1.72
N ALA A 197 13.37 4.18 2.42
CA ALA A 197 13.32 4.24 3.88
C ALA A 197 14.63 3.84 4.54
N ASP A 198 15.28 2.77 4.10
CA ASP A 198 16.57 2.35 4.67
C ASP A 198 17.73 3.28 4.29
N GLU A 199 17.67 3.97 3.14
CA GLU A 199 18.64 5.01 2.81
C GLU A 199 18.51 6.20 3.75
N LEU A 200 17.29 6.67 4.01
CA LEU A 200 17.03 7.75 4.95
C LEU A 200 17.45 7.40 6.38
N ALA A 201 17.24 6.16 6.80
CA ALA A 201 17.71 5.69 8.10
C ALA A 201 19.24 5.79 8.22
N ARG A 202 20.00 5.39 7.19
CA ARG A 202 21.46 5.54 7.17
C ARG A 202 21.89 7.00 7.24
N ILE A 203 21.21 7.90 6.53
CA ILE A 203 21.47 9.35 6.59
C ILE A 203 21.25 9.87 8.02
N ALA A 204 20.23 9.38 8.72
CA ALA A 204 19.93 9.74 10.12
C ALA A 204 20.85 9.07 11.15
N GLY A 205 21.77 8.19 10.74
CA GLY A 205 22.56 7.37 11.66
C GLY A 205 21.74 6.30 12.40
N ALA A 206 20.50 6.03 11.94
CA ALA A 206 19.65 4.97 12.47
C ALA A 206 19.97 3.62 11.82
N LYS A 207 19.71 2.54 12.55
CA LYS A 207 19.82 1.17 12.02
C LYS A 207 18.74 0.96 10.97
N PRO A 208 19.07 0.53 9.72
CA PRO A 208 18.09 0.17 8.73
C PRO A 208 17.12 -0.91 9.22
N ALA A 209 15.85 -0.79 8.88
CA ALA A 209 14.81 -1.75 9.23
C ALA A 209 14.82 -3.02 8.35
N GLY A 210 15.73 -3.10 7.37
CA GLY A 210 15.81 -4.20 6.41
C GLY A 210 14.69 -4.16 5.38
N ILE A 211 14.24 -2.96 5.02
CA ILE A 211 13.17 -2.76 4.03
C ILE A 211 13.71 -3.02 2.63
N VAL A 212 13.14 -4.03 1.97
CA VAL A 212 13.44 -4.39 0.59
C VAL A 212 12.28 -3.96 -0.32
N PRO A 213 12.56 -3.10 -1.30
CA PRO A 213 11.58 -2.80 -2.36
C PRO A 213 11.46 -3.97 -3.34
N TYR A 214 10.23 -4.26 -3.78
CA TYR A 214 9.94 -5.27 -4.78
C TYR A 214 9.14 -4.66 -5.91
N ARG A 215 9.60 -4.86 -7.15
CA ARG A 215 8.88 -4.40 -8.34
C ARG A 215 7.56 -5.14 -8.49
N ARG A 216 6.53 -4.40 -8.84
CA ARG A 216 5.23 -4.90 -9.26
C ARG A 216 4.85 -4.27 -10.60
N THR A 217 4.71 -5.10 -11.61
CA THR A 217 4.32 -4.71 -12.97
C THR A 217 2.81 -4.78 -13.14
N VAL A 218 2.26 -3.79 -13.82
CA VAL A 218 0.85 -3.78 -14.27
C VAL A 218 0.82 -3.42 -15.76
N ALA A 219 0.00 -4.14 -16.51
CA ALA A 219 -0.28 -3.85 -17.92
C ALA A 219 -1.77 -3.56 -18.10
N GLN A 220 -2.08 -2.52 -18.87
CA GLN A 220 -3.41 -2.22 -19.36
C GLN A 220 -3.54 -2.75 -20.77
N VAL A 221 -4.48 -3.67 -20.96
CA VAL A 221 -4.67 -4.34 -22.24
C VAL A 221 -6.10 -4.19 -22.74
N ARG A 222 -6.25 -4.23 -24.07
CA ARG A 222 -7.53 -4.39 -24.73
C ARG A 222 -7.71 -5.86 -25.07
N VAL A 223 -8.88 -6.40 -24.72
CA VAL A 223 -9.22 -7.80 -24.97
C VAL A 223 -10.47 -7.93 -25.85
N ASP A 224 -10.66 -9.10 -26.43
CA ASP A 224 -11.84 -9.52 -27.20
C ASP A 224 -12.34 -10.86 -26.60
N PRO A 225 -13.63 -10.95 -26.17
CA PRO A 225 -14.63 -9.88 -26.14
C PRO A 225 -14.28 -8.74 -25.17
N PRO A 226 -14.87 -7.55 -25.33
CA PRO A 226 -14.72 -6.46 -24.38
C PRO A 226 -15.13 -6.89 -22.96
N VAL A 227 -14.37 -6.45 -21.97
CA VAL A 227 -14.66 -6.79 -20.57
C VAL A 227 -15.87 -6.02 -20.04
N ASP A 228 -16.65 -6.70 -19.20
CA ASP A 228 -17.68 -6.09 -18.39
C ASP A 228 -17.04 -5.27 -17.26
N GLU A 229 -17.48 -4.04 -17.08
CA GLU A 229 -16.99 -3.16 -15.99
C GLU A 229 -17.34 -3.69 -14.59
N ASP A 230 -18.34 -4.55 -14.49
CA ASP A 230 -18.77 -5.19 -13.23
C ASP A 230 -18.04 -6.50 -12.93
N LEU A 231 -17.09 -6.90 -13.79
CA LEU A 231 -16.24 -8.05 -13.54
C LEU A 231 -15.50 -7.88 -12.19
N PRO A 232 -15.44 -8.89 -11.34
CA PRO A 232 -14.70 -8.80 -10.08
C PRO A 232 -13.18 -8.67 -10.31
N LEU A 233 -12.47 -8.27 -9.27
CA LEU A 233 -11.04 -8.52 -9.18
C LEU A 233 -10.82 -10.03 -9.17
N VAL A 234 -10.03 -10.55 -10.10
CA VAL A 234 -9.70 -11.98 -10.18
C VAL A 234 -8.25 -12.18 -9.78
N LEU A 235 -8.03 -13.07 -8.82
CA LEU A 235 -6.69 -13.42 -8.30
C LEU A 235 -6.46 -14.93 -8.42
N ASP A 236 -5.24 -15.33 -8.66
CA ASP A 236 -4.83 -16.73 -8.51
C ASP A 236 -4.63 -17.05 -7.02
N ILE A 237 -5.22 -18.11 -6.52
CA ILE A 237 -5.02 -18.55 -5.13
C ILE A 237 -3.55 -18.87 -4.82
N ARG A 238 -2.75 -19.20 -5.84
CA ARG A 238 -1.29 -19.38 -5.75
C ARG A 238 -0.51 -18.06 -5.80
N GLY A 239 -1.21 -16.91 -5.95
CA GLY A 239 -0.59 -15.58 -5.99
C GLY A 239 0.25 -15.31 -7.23
N ARG A 240 -0.04 -15.93 -8.39
CA ARG A 240 0.76 -15.77 -9.61
C ARG A 240 0.29 -14.66 -10.54
N PHE A 241 -0.97 -14.19 -10.39
CA PHE A 241 -1.53 -13.11 -11.17
C PHE A 241 -2.75 -12.48 -10.49
N TYR A 242 -3.09 -11.30 -10.94
CA TYR A 242 -4.42 -10.74 -10.77
C TYR A 242 -4.81 -9.92 -12.00
N PHE A 243 -6.10 -9.75 -12.21
CA PHE A 243 -6.63 -8.82 -13.21
C PHE A 243 -7.99 -8.26 -12.80
N LYS A 244 -8.30 -7.06 -13.30
CA LYS A 244 -9.59 -6.39 -13.10
C LYS A 244 -9.94 -5.53 -14.32
N PRO A 245 -11.24 -5.23 -14.57
CA PRO A 245 -11.61 -4.19 -15.51
C PRO A 245 -11.31 -2.81 -14.94
N GLU A 246 -10.93 -1.89 -15.81
CA GLU A 246 -10.72 -0.49 -15.50
C GLU A 246 -10.91 0.36 -16.76
N SER A 247 -11.94 1.23 -16.75
CA SER A 247 -12.20 2.19 -17.84
C SER A 247 -12.28 1.55 -19.24
N GLY A 248 -13.04 0.46 -19.39
CA GLY A 248 -13.21 -0.29 -20.63
C GLY A 248 -11.99 -1.09 -21.08
N ARG A 249 -11.02 -1.28 -20.20
CA ARG A 249 -9.80 -2.06 -20.39
C ARG A 249 -9.65 -3.11 -19.30
N LEU A 250 -8.68 -3.99 -19.47
CA LEU A 250 -8.28 -4.93 -18.43
C LEU A 250 -6.91 -4.53 -17.90
N TRP A 251 -6.81 -4.29 -16.58
CA TRP A 251 -5.54 -4.22 -15.91
C TRP A 251 -5.16 -5.60 -15.44
N LEU A 252 -3.93 -6.01 -15.72
CA LEU A 252 -3.41 -7.30 -15.31
C LEU A 252 -1.97 -7.19 -14.81
N SER A 253 -1.61 -8.09 -13.89
CA SER A 253 -0.28 -8.17 -13.31
C SER A 253 0.16 -9.63 -13.22
N PRO A 254 1.43 -9.94 -13.51
CA PRO A 254 1.98 -11.28 -13.27
C PRO A 254 2.20 -11.55 -11.78
N HIS A 255 1.87 -10.58 -10.92
CA HIS A 255 2.11 -10.63 -9.49
C HIS A 255 3.60 -10.78 -9.14
N ASP A 256 4.47 -10.21 -9.99
CA ASP A 256 5.93 -10.23 -9.82
C ASP A 256 6.37 -9.62 -8.49
N GLU A 257 7.40 -10.18 -7.90
CA GLU A 257 8.06 -9.72 -6.67
C GLU A 257 9.58 -9.82 -6.84
N GLU A 258 10.11 -9.03 -7.79
CA GLU A 258 11.54 -8.95 -8.02
C GLU A 258 12.16 -7.89 -7.11
N PRO A 259 13.15 -8.24 -6.26
CA PRO A 259 13.89 -7.28 -5.47
C PRO A 259 14.51 -6.19 -6.37
N SER A 260 14.46 -4.95 -5.92
CA SER A 260 14.94 -3.80 -6.66
C SER A 260 15.60 -2.80 -5.73
N GLU A 261 16.63 -2.11 -6.22
CA GLU A 261 17.07 -0.90 -5.57
C GLU A 261 15.99 0.19 -5.66
N PRO A 262 15.95 1.15 -4.72
CA PRO A 262 15.08 2.32 -4.82
C PRO A 262 15.30 3.06 -6.14
N CYS A 263 14.26 3.15 -6.95
CA CYS A 263 14.35 3.78 -8.27
C CYS A 263 13.00 4.24 -8.80
N ASP A 264 13.02 4.96 -9.91
CA ASP A 264 11.84 5.18 -10.75
C ASP A 264 11.56 3.89 -11.54
N ALA A 265 10.73 3.00 -10.96
CA ALA A 265 10.54 1.65 -11.46
C ALA A 265 9.86 1.62 -12.83
N ALA A 266 10.43 0.84 -13.74
CA ALA A 266 9.89 0.57 -15.07
C ALA A 266 9.43 -0.90 -15.19
N PRO A 267 8.39 -1.19 -15.99
CA PRO A 267 7.94 -2.54 -16.25
C PRO A 267 8.92 -3.27 -17.17
N GLU A 268 9.11 -4.57 -16.95
CA GLU A 268 9.86 -5.43 -17.86
C GLU A 268 8.95 -6.11 -18.88
N GLU A 269 9.42 -6.25 -20.12
CA GLU A 269 8.68 -6.87 -21.21
C GLU A 269 8.31 -8.33 -20.90
N LEU A 270 9.23 -9.06 -20.25
CA LEU A 270 8.99 -10.45 -19.85
C LEU A 270 7.82 -10.53 -18.85
N ALA A 271 7.79 -9.66 -17.85
CA ALA A 271 6.71 -9.62 -16.88
C ALA A 271 5.33 -9.33 -17.53
N VAL A 272 5.30 -8.44 -18.52
CA VAL A 272 4.08 -8.18 -19.30
C VAL A 272 3.66 -9.40 -20.12
N ALA A 273 4.60 -10.07 -20.79
CA ALA A 273 4.32 -11.27 -21.56
C ALA A 273 3.80 -12.42 -20.67
N GLU A 274 4.41 -12.61 -19.50
CA GLU A 274 3.94 -13.59 -18.50
C GLU A 274 2.52 -13.28 -18.02
N ALA A 275 2.20 -12.01 -17.75
CA ALA A 275 0.86 -11.61 -17.33
C ALA A 275 -0.17 -12.00 -18.40
N ILE A 276 0.12 -11.73 -19.67
CA ILE A 276 -0.75 -12.10 -20.81
C ILE A 276 -0.90 -13.62 -20.90
N ALA A 277 0.19 -14.36 -20.84
CA ALA A 277 0.16 -15.83 -20.91
C ALA A 277 -0.70 -16.41 -19.77
N ARG A 278 -0.57 -15.88 -18.56
CA ARG A 278 -1.38 -16.31 -17.40
C ARG A 278 -2.86 -15.97 -17.56
N LEU A 279 -3.20 -14.80 -18.12
CA LEU A 279 -4.59 -14.46 -18.45
C LEU A 279 -5.20 -15.46 -19.43
N GLU A 280 -4.48 -15.80 -20.51
CA GLU A 280 -4.92 -16.76 -21.52
C GLU A 280 -5.06 -18.21 -20.99
N GLU A 281 -4.40 -18.54 -19.89
CA GLU A 281 -4.64 -19.78 -19.14
C GLU A 281 -5.94 -19.76 -18.34
N VAL A 282 -6.46 -18.57 -17.99
CA VAL A 282 -7.65 -18.40 -17.16
C VAL A 282 -8.91 -18.32 -18.02
N VAL A 283 -8.91 -17.49 -19.04
CA VAL A 283 -10.06 -17.18 -19.87
C VAL A 283 -9.79 -17.49 -21.33
N ASP A 284 -10.85 -17.60 -22.13
CA ASP A 284 -10.77 -17.81 -23.58
C ASP A 284 -10.74 -16.49 -24.38
N TRP A 285 -10.49 -15.38 -23.69
CA TRP A 285 -10.36 -14.07 -24.32
C TRP A 285 -9.04 -13.93 -25.06
N LYS A 286 -9.01 -13.00 -26.03
CA LYS A 286 -7.78 -12.66 -26.78
C LYS A 286 -7.28 -11.29 -26.37
N VAL A 287 -6.00 -11.18 -26.07
CA VAL A 287 -5.35 -9.89 -25.88
C VAL A 287 -5.06 -9.28 -27.26
N MET A 288 -5.71 -8.15 -27.54
CA MET A 288 -5.63 -7.46 -28.84
C MET A 288 -4.49 -6.44 -28.87
N ALA A 289 -4.18 -5.81 -27.76
CA ALA A 289 -3.11 -4.82 -27.64
C ALA A 289 -2.73 -4.59 -26.17
N VAL A 290 -1.46 -4.31 -25.90
CA VAL A 290 -0.98 -3.65 -24.69
C VAL A 290 -1.00 -2.16 -24.96
N GLU A 291 -1.86 -1.41 -24.26
CA GLU A 291 -2.04 0.02 -24.50
C GLU A 291 -1.22 0.87 -23.52
N HIS A 292 -1.03 0.37 -22.30
CA HIS A 292 -0.19 1.02 -21.31
C HIS A 292 0.46 -0.02 -20.39
N LYS A 293 1.60 0.30 -19.81
CA LYS A 293 2.27 -0.52 -18.79
C LYS A 293 3.08 0.34 -17.85
N TRP A 294 3.12 -0.04 -16.59
CA TRP A 294 3.90 0.65 -15.56
C TRP A 294 4.36 -0.33 -14.48
N ALA A 295 5.24 0.14 -13.64
CA ALA A 295 5.64 -0.61 -12.45
C ALA A 295 5.76 0.33 -11.24
N GLY A 296 5.55 -0.23 -10.05
CA GLY A 296 5.77 0.42 -8.79
C GLY A 296 6.59 -0.45 -7.84
N LEU A 297 7.15 0.15 -6.80
CA LEU A 297 7.88 -0.56 -5.77
C LEU A 297 7.00 -0.77 -4.53
N ARG A 298 6.93 -2.00 -4.05
CA ARG A 298 6.29 -2.37 -2.79
C ARG A 298 7.38 -2.71 -1.78
N SER A 299 7.43 -2.00 -0.69
CA SER A 299 8.54 -2.03 0.26
C SER A 299 8.15 -2.82 1.50
N PHE A 300 8.85 -3.92 1.75
CA PHE A 300 8.55 -4.85 2.84
C PHE A 300 9.75 -5.02 3.78
N THR A 301 9.48 -5.14 5.06
CA THR A 301 10.40 -5.74 6.03
C THR A 301 10.52 -7.24 5.83
N ALA A 302 11.47 -7.89 6.47
CA ALA A 302 11.66 -9.34 6.36
C ALA A 302 10.43 -10.15 6.81
N ASP A 303 9.69 -9.68 7.80
CA ASP A 303 8.47 -10.31 8.31
C ASP A 303 7.19 -9.82 7.58
N ARG A 304 7.35 -8.95 6.57
CA ARG A 304 6.31 -8.36 5.73
C ARG A 304 5.28 -7.50 6.48
N ARG A 305 5.54 -7.11 7.72
CA ARG A 305 4.71 -6.19 8.50
C ARG A 305 5.26 -4.77 8.43
N PRO A 306 4.40 -3.73 8.42
CA PRO A 306 4.86 -2.35 8.42
C PRO A 306 5.55 -1.97 9.74
N VAL A 307 6.27 -0.85 9.74
CA VAL A 307 7.00 -0.35 10.91
C VAL A 307 6.45 1.00 11.30
N TYR A 308 5.90 1.10 12.53
CA TYR A 308 5.27 2.31 13.06
C TYR A 308 5.78 2.64 14.47
N GLY A 309 6.16 3.89 14.69
CA GLY A 309 6.57 4.40 16.00
C GLY A 309 8.02 4.85 16.07
N TYR A 310 8.45 5.23 17.25
CA TYR A 310 9.81 5.71 17.50
C TYR A 310 10.85 4.59 17.35
N ASP A 311 11.99 4.96 16.73
CA ASP A 311 13.16 4.09 16.69
C ASP A 311 13.70 3.89 18.11
N PRO A 312 14.00 2.64 18.53
CA PRO A 312 14.41 2.37 19.90
C PRO A 312 15.82 2.88 20.24
N GLU A 313 16.68 3.08 19.25
CA GLU A 313 18.09 3.44 19.43
C GLU A 313 18.37 4.88 19.02
N THR A 314 17.62 5.44 18.08
CA THR A 314 17.86 6.78 17.51
C THR A 314 16.82 7.77 18.01
N ALA A 315 17.17 8.51 19.04
CA ALA A 315 16.27 9.46 19.66
C ALA A 315 15.72 10.50 18.66
N GLY A 316 14.40 10.77 18.67
CA GLY A 316 13.73 11.72 17.77
C GLY A 316 13.66 11.26 16.32
N PHE A 317 13.95 9.99 16.02
CA PHE A 317 13.68 9.36 14.75
C PHE A 317 12.49 8.40 14.88
N ALA A 318 11.62 8.39 13.92
CA ALA A 318 10.43 7.54 13.93
C ALA A 318 10.19 6.92 12.54
N TRP A 319 9.54 5.77 12.53
CA TRP A 319 9.22 5.01 11.34
C TRP A 319 7.73 5.09 11.01
N PHE A 320 7.40 5.27 9.76
CA PHE A 320 6.08 5.04 9.18
C PHE A 320 6.25 4.47 7.77
N ALA A 321 6.81 3.27 7.69
CA ALA A 321 7.34 2.66 6.49
C ALA A 321 7.03 1.15 6.40
N GLY A 322 7.43 0.51 5.31
CA GLY A 322 7.28 -0.93 5.14
C GLY A 322 5.85 -1.39 4.83
N GLN A 323 4.97 -0.51 4.34
CA GLN A 323 3.56 -0.81 4.07
C GLN A 323 3.32 -1.76 2.90
N GLY A 324 4.37 -2.30 2.28
CA GLY A 324 4.27 -3.29 1.21
C GLY A 324 3.33 -2.88 0.08
N GLY A 325 2.38 -3.76 -0.22
CA GLY A 325 1.35 -3.50 -1.24
C GLY A 325 0.02 -3.02 -0.67
N PHE A 326 -0.13 -2.91 0.66
CA PHE A 326 -1.40 -2.64 1.34
C PHE A 326 -1.46 -1.25 2.02
N GLY A 327 -0.46 -0.39 1.81
CA GLY A 327 -0.38 0.92 2.45
C GLY A 327 -1.54 1.86 2.16
N ILE A 328 -2.17 1.76 0.99
CA ILE A 328 -3.32 2.61 0.63
C ILE A 328 -4.58 2.15 1.38
N GLN A 329 -4.87 0.85 1.36
CA GLN A 329 -6.07 0.32 2.02
C GLN A 329 -6.03 0.43 3.55
N THR A 330 -4.83 0.48 4.13
CA THR A 330 -4.64 0.58 5.59
C THR A 330 -4.35 2.00 6.07
N ALA A 331 -4.17 2.97 5.15
CA ALA A 331 -3.75 4.33 5.49
C ALA A 331 -4.57 4.99 6.62
N PRO A 332 -5.91 4.90 6.65
CA PRO A 332 -6.69 5.52 7.72
C PRO A 332 -6.32 5.03 9.12
N ALA A 333 -6.37 3.72 9.34
CA ALA A 333 -6.08 3.14 10.65
C ALA A 333 -4.59 3.20 11.01
N ALA A 334 -3.72 2.98 10.02
CA ALA A 334 -2.26 3.06 10.22
C ALA A 334 -1.81 4.47 10.63
N ALA A 335 -2.31 5.52 9.94
CA ALA A 335 -1.94 6.89 10.25
C ALA A 335 -2.50 7.33 11.63
N ARG A 336 -3.74 6.95 11.96
CA ARG A 336 -4.33 7.19 13.28
C ARG A 336 -3.54 6.49 14.38
N LEU A 337 -3.18 5.22 14.18
CA LEU A 337 -2.36 4.47 15.13
C LEU A 337 -0.99 5.12 15.31
N ALA A 338 -0.31 5.46 14.21
CA ALA A 338 1.00 6.10 14.26
C ALA A 338 0.96 7.47 14.97
N ARG A 339 -0.06 8.30 14.71
CA ARG A 339 -0.27 9.55 15.45
C ARG A 339 -0.34 9.28 16.95
N GLN A 340 -1.20 8.34 17.37
CA GLN A 340 -1.38 8.04 18.79
C GLN A 340 -0.11 7.52 19.46
N LEU A 341 0.71 6.73 18.74
CA LEU A 341 2.02 6.29 19.22
C LEU A 341 3.03 7.45 19.32
N LEU A 342 3.01 8.39 18.38
CA LEU A 342 3.97 9.49 18.33
C LEU A 342 3.63 10.64 19.29
N LEU A 343 2.36 10.84 19.59
CA LEU A 343 1.87 11.88 20.51
C LEU A 343 1.55 11.33 21.91
N ASP A 344 1.76 10.04 22.17
CA ASP A 344 1.42 9.36 23.42
C ASP A 344 -0.07 9.55 23.81
N GLU A 345 -0.95 9.43 22.79
CA GLU A 345 -2.39 9.56 22.96
C GLU A 345 -3.06 8.20 23.24
N GLU A 346 -4.18 8.23 23.96
CA GLU A 346 -5.02 7.05 24.11
C GLU A 346 -5.60 6.62 22.75
N ARG A 347 -5.74 5.30 22.57
CA ARG A 347 -6.32 4.73 21.36
C ARG A 347 -7.83 4.87 21.36
N ASP A 348 -8.35 5.26 20.21
CA ASP A 348 -9.78 5.43 19.99
C ASP A 348 -10.47 4.14 19.47
N ALA A 349 -11.74 4.25 19.10
CA ALA A 349 -12.52 3.13 18.58
C ALA A 349 -11.95 2.50 17.30
N MET A 350 -11.23 3.29 16.48
CA MET A 350 -10.62 2.78 15.25
C MET A 350 -9.40 1.90 15.55
N THR A 351 -8.62 2.24 16.56
CA THR A 351 -7.29 1.65 16.79
C THR A 351 -7.17 0.86 18.10
N GLY A 352 -8.14 0.98 19.00
CA GLY A 352 -8.08 0.38 20.35
C GLY A 352 -7.95 -1.16 20.36
N HIS A 353 -8.43 -1.81 19.31
CA HIS A 353 -8.36 -3.26 19.15
C HIS A 353 -7.13 -3.75 18.38
N LEU A 354 -6.30 -2.84 17.84
CA LEU A 354 -5.10 -3.19 17.10
C LEU A 354 -3.95 -3.55 18.06
N ASP A 355 -3.21 -4.59 17.75
CA ASP A 355 -1.97 -4.90 18.46
C ASP A 355 -0.82 -4.08 17.85
N ALA A 356 -0.43 -2.98 18.50
CA ALA A 356 0.62 -2.10 18.00
C ALA A 356 2.03 -2.74 18.06
N GLU A 357 2.25 -3.71 18.93
CA GLU A 357 3.53 -4.39 19.05
C GLU A 357 3.88 -5.16 17.77
N LEU A 358 2.86 -5.61 17.03
CA LEU A 358 3.06 -6.23 15.72
C LEU A 358 3.75 -5.31 14.71
N TYR A 359 3.65 -4.00 14.90
CA TYR A 359 4.19 -2.99 13.99
C TYR A 359 5.33 -2.18 14.61
N SER A 360 5.69 -2.45 15.86
CA SER A 360 6.75 -1.74 16.59
C SER A 360 8.11 -1.92 15.92
N PRO A 361 8.93 -0.84 15.79
CA PRO A 361 10.31 -0.96 15.32
C PRO A 361 11.17 -1.87 16.20
N ALA A 362 10.88 -1.96 17.49
CA ALA A 362 11.63 -2.79 18.44
C ALA A 362 11.68 -4.28 18.07
N ARG A 363 10.71 -4.78 17.30
CA ARG A 363 10.70 -6.17 16.82
C ARG A 363 11.79 -6.48 15.78
N LEU A 364 12.41 -5.44 15.20
CA LEU A 364 13.45 -5.54 14.17
C LEU A 364 14.87 -5.29 14.75
N ALA A 365 14.96 -5.07 16.07
CA ALA A 365 16.21 -4.80 16.79
C ALA A 365 17.15 -6.02 16.85
#